data_377957e17f8d1c64bab60236319b2012
#
_entry.id   377957e17f8d1c64bab60236319b2012
#
_cell.length_a   1.000
_cell.length_b   1.000
_cell.length_c   1.000
_cell.angle_alpha   90.00
_cell.angle_beta   90.00
_cell.angle_gamma   90.00
#
_symmetry.space_group_name_H-M   'P 1'
#
loop_
_entity.id
_entity.type
_entity.pdbx_description
1 polymer ?
#
loop_
_entity_poly.entity_id
_entity_poly.type
_entity_poly.pdbx_seq_one_letter_code
_entity_poly.pdbx_strand_id
1 'polypeptide(L)'
;RHDLHQYPELSNREFKTSKKVENHLRSLGLEVRTGIAHTGVVAILKGGKPGPMVALRADMDGLPVTEMTGLSFASKETNTYNGQDVGVMHACGHDAHVAILMGVAEFLTSVRDELSGSVMFIFQPAEEGAPTGEGGGAKLMLEEGIWESNKPDVIFGLHVTNAPHGIIGYREGAFMAASDAWKFTIKGRQAHGSTPWDSIDPVMVAFQIGNNIQTIVSRKLNLTESPAVISVGSIHGGVRSNIIPDVVEMEGTIRTFDPAIREKIFVEMRTIAETTAAMAGATVEVLLPNGDNYPVTFNNADLTQRVLPTLRNVVGK
;
A
#
# COMPACT_ATOMS: atom_id res chain seq x y z
N ARG A 1 -12.95 -9.27 16.41
CA ARG A 1 -12.09 -8.12 16.23
C ARG A 1 -11.04 -8.00 17.33
N HIS A 2 -11.43 -7.97 18.63
CA HIS A 2 -10.47 -7.76 19.74
C HIS A 2 -9.34 -8.79 19.74
N ASP A 3 -9.63 -10.03 19.42
CA ASP A 3 -8.63 -11.08 19.34
C ASP A 3 -7.62 -10.86 18.19
N LEU A 4 -8.07 -10.39 17.01
CA LEU A 4 -7.18 -9.99 15.92
C LEU A 4 -6.32 -8.78 16.33
N HIS A 5 -6.92 -7.80 16.98
CA HIS A 5 -6.22 -6.60 17.45
C HIS A 5 -5.13 -6.92 18.48
N GLN A 6 -5.42 -7.86 19.38
CA GLN A 6 -4.50 -8.28 20.44
C GLN A 6 -3.29 -9.07 19.92
N TYR A 7 -3.45 -9.77 18.79
CA TYR A 7 -2.44 -10.66 18.21
C TYR A 7 -2.18 -10.31 16.73
N PRO A 8 -1.77 -9.08 16.41
CA PRO A 8 -1.48 -8.67 15.04
C PRO A 8 -0.22 -9.35 14.51
N GLU A 9 -0.17 -9.53 13.22
CA GLU A 9 0.98 -10.11 12.52
C GLU A 9 1.41 -9.19 11.38
N LEU A 10 2.72 -9.08 11.13
CA LEU A 10 3.28 -8.25 10.06
C LEU A 10 2.98 -8.85 8.68
N SER A 11 3.10 -8.01 7.65
CA SER A 11 2.96 -8.38 6.23
C SER A 11 3.70 -9.66 5.87
N ASN A 12 3.06 -10.57 5.13
CA ASN A 12 3.52 -11.92 4.78
C ASN A 12 3.78 -12.84 6.00
N ARG A 13 3.37 -12.46 7.19
CA ARG A 13 3.52 -13.24 8.43
C ARG A 13 2.18 -13.49 9.14
N GLU A 14 1.06 -13.21 8.47
CA GLU A 14 -0.32 -13.28 8.98
C GLU A 14 -0.82 -14.73 9.12
N PHE A 15 0.03 -15.65 9.59
CA PHE A 15 -0.27 -17.09 9.63
C PHE A 15 -1.42 -17.44 10.58
N LYS A 16 -1.46 -16.85 11.78
CA LYS A 16 -2.52 -17.11 12.75
C LYS A 16 -3.83 -16.46 12.30
N THR A 17 -3.75 -15.23 11.75
CA THR A 17 -4.86 -14.50 11.18
C THR A 17 -5.49 -15.27 10.02
N SER A 18 -4.66 -15.69 9.05
CA SER A 18 -5.06 -16.54 7.93
C SER A 18 -5.77 -17.81 8.40
N LYS A 19 -5.20 -18.49 9.41
CA LYS A 19 -5.79 -19.72 9.96
C LYS A 19 -7.14 -19.50 10.65
N LYS A 20 -7.32 -18.35 11.35
CA LYS A 20 -8.61 -17.99 11.94
C LYS A 20 -9.66 -17.76 10.87
N VAL A 21 -9.31 -16.99 9.82
CA VAL A 21 -10.18 -16.75 8.68
C VAL A 21 -10.55 -18.06 7.99
N GLU A 22 -9.57 -18.91 7.66
CA GLU A 22 -9.80 -20.22 7.06
C GLU A 22 -10.78 -21.04 7.87
N ASN A 23 -10.54 -21.20 9.17
CA ASN A 23 -11.37 -22.02 10.05
C ASN A 23 -12.82 -21.50 10.09
N HIS A 24 -13.00 -20.17 10.17
CA HIS A 24 -14.31 -19.55 10.17
C HIS A 24 -15.05 -19.84 8.86
N LEU A 25 -14.43 -19.56 7.72
CA LEU A 25 -15.07 -19.76 6.41
C LEU A 25 -15.38 -21.22 6.12
N ARG A 26 -14.51 -22.17 6.52
CA ARG A 26 -14.78 -23.61 6.42
C ARG A 26 -15.94 -24.04 7.32
N SER A 27 -16.07 -23.46 8.53
CA SER A 27 -17.21 -23.76 9.41
C SER A 27 -18.57 -23.34 8.83
N LEU A 28 -18.56 -22.36 7.91
CA LEU A 28 -19.74 -21.94 7.13
C LEU A 28 -20.01 -22.84 5.91
N GLY A 29 -19.18 -23.87 5.69
CA GLY A 29 -19.31 -24.77 4.54
C GLY A 29 -18.88 -24.16 3.21
N LEU A 30 -18.00 -23.15 3.24
CA LEU A 30 -17.46 -22.52 2.03
C LEU A 30 -16.27 -23.30 1.47
N GLU A 31 -16.08 -23.22 0.16
CA GLU A 31 -14.87 -23.68 -0.51
C GLU A 31 -13.77 -22.64 -0.29
N VAL A 32 -12.70 -23.02 0.40
CA VAL A 32 -11.65 -22.09 0.84
C VAL A 32 -10.30 -22.47 0.25
N ARG A 33 -9.64 -21.53 -0.41
CA ARG A 33 -8.24 -21.59 -0.87
C ARG A 33 -7.39 -20.74 0.08
N THR A 34 -6.23 -21.27 0.47
CA THR A 34 -5.29 -20.61 1.40
C THR A 34 -3.88 -20.62 0.84
N GLY A 35 -2.98 -19.85 1.46
CA GLY A 35 -1.58 -19.78 1.04
C GLY A 35 -1.38 -18.96 -0.25
N ILE A 36 -2.35 -18.16 -0.65
CA ILE A 36 -2.25 -17.28 -1.81
C ILE A 36 -1.45 -16.05 -1.38
N ALA A 37 -0.43 -15.68 -2.14
CA ALA A 37 0.52 -14.63 -1.76
C ALA A 37 1.00 -14.82 -0.30
N HIS A 38 1.48 -16.02 0.02
CA HIS A 38 1.93 -16.51 1.34
C HIS A 38 0.80 -16.83 2.32
N THR A 39 0.00 -15.87 2.74
CA THR A 39 -0.97 -16.02 3.83
C THR A 39 -2.41 -15.69 3.41
N GLY A 40 -2.62 -15.24 2.19
CA GLY A 40 -3.95 -14.85 1.70
C GLY A 40 -4.95 -15.99 1.67
N VAL A 41 -6.22 -15.64 1.87
CA VAL A 41 -7.36 -16.56 1.89
C VAL A 41 -8.43 -16.07 0.94
N VAL A 42 -8.95 -16.99 0.10
CA VAL A 42 -10.06 -16.72 -0.80
C VAL A 42 -11.13 -17.79 -0.61
N ALA A 43 -12.38 -17.37 -0.50
CA ALA A 43 -13.53 -18.27 -0.45
C ALA A 43 -14.65 -17.85 -1.40
N ILE A 44 -15.43 -18.81 -1.86
CA ILE A 44 -16.58 -18.55 -2.76
C ILE A 44 -17.85 -19.09 -2.12
N LEU A 45 -18.84 -18.20 -2.00
CA LEU A 45 -20.23 -18.52 -1.70
C LEU A 45 -21.03 -18.52 -3.00
N LYS A 46 -21.54 -19.68 -3.40
CA LYS A 46 -22.48 -19.80 -4.52
C LYS A 46 -23.89 -19.59 -3.99
N GLY A 47 -24.60 -18.59 -4.53
CA GLY A 47 -25.99 -18.33 -4.20
C GLY A 47 -26.95 -19.35 -4.80
N GLY A 48 -28.20 -19.36 -4.35
CA GLY A 48 -29.27 -20.26 -4.81
C GLY A 48 -29.83 -19.92 -6.19
N LYS A 49 -29.51 -18.74 -6.74
CA LYS A 49 -30.06 -18.26 -8.02
C LYS A 49 -28.92 -17.82 -8.95
N PRO A 50 -29.09 -17.95 -10.29
CA PRO A 50 -28.14 -17.40 -11.24
C PRO A 50 -27.93 -15.89 -11.08
N GLY A 51 -26.70 -15.40 -11.32
CA GLY A 51 -26.38 -13.98 -11.25
C GLY A 51 -24.88 -13.72 -11.36
N PRO A 52 -24.46 -12.45 -11.21
CA PRO A 52 -23.06 -12.05 -11.29
C PRO A 52 -22.25 -12.51 -10.08
N MET A 53 -20.93 -12.42 -10.21
CA MET A 53 -20.01 -12.62 -9.10
C MET A 53 -19.57 -11.27 -8.54
N VAL A 54 -19.74 -11.06 -7.25
CA VAL A 54 -19.26 -9.89 -6.51
C VAL A 54 -18.09 -10.30 -5.61
N ALA A 55 -16.97 -9.62 -5.71
CA ALA A 55 -15.87 -9.79 -4.75
C ALA A 55 -15.95 -8.76 -3.62
N LEU A 56 -15.64 -9.22 -2.41
CA LEU A 56 -15.50 -8.39 -1.21
C LEU A 56 -14.09 -8.60 -0.64
N ARG A 57 -13.38 -7.50 -0.33
CA ARG A 57 -11.98 -7.54 0.09
C ARG A 57 -11.79 -6.96 1.49
N ALA A 58 -10.96 -7.64 2.28
CA ALA A 58 -10.35 -7.11 3.50
C ALA A 58 -8.85 -7.43 3.50
N ASP A 59 -8.05 -6.51 4.01
CA ASP A 59 -6.62 -6.70 4.30
C ASP A 59 -6.43 -7.30 5.70
N MET A 60 -5.25 -7.91 5.95
CA MET A 60 -5.04 -8.72 7.18
C MET A 60 -3.84 -8.30 8.03
N ASP A 61 -2.89 -7.58 7.47
CA ASP A 61 -1.60 -7.32 8.10
C ASP A 61 -1.63 -6.18 9.12
N GLY A 62 -0.72 -6.26 10.08
CA GLY A 62 -0.42 -5.22 11.05
C GLY A 62 0.86 -4.46 10.72
N LEU A 63 1.05 -3.33 11.37
CA LEU A 63 2.18 -2.42 11.20
C LEU A 63 3.26 -2.62 12.28
N PRO A 64 4.54 -2.30 11.98
CA PRO A 64 5.64 -2.33 12.95
C PRO A 64 5.57 -1.11 13.90
N VAL A 65 4.50 -1.04 14.70
CA VAL A 65 4.18 0.06 15.61
C VAL A 65 3.93 -0.49 17.01
N THR A 66 4.56 0.09 18.03
CA THR A 66 4.26 -0.24 19.43
C THR A 66 2.95 0.43 19.85
N GLU A 67 1.99 -0.37 20.29
CA GLU A 67 0.71 0.16 20.74
C GLU A 67 0.81 0.85 22.09
N MET A 68 0.24 2.06 22.18
CA MET A 68 0.23 2.91 23.39
C MET A 68 -1.19 3.31 23.83
N THR A 69 -2.22 2.58 23.38
CA THR A 69 -3.63 2.96 23.63
C THR A 69 -4.09 2.70 25.05
N GLY A 70 -3.48 1.76 25.75
CA GLY A 70 -3.90 1.35 27.11
C GLY A 70 -5.20 0.55 27.16
N LEU A 71 -5.72 0.08 26.01
CA LEU A 71 -6.92 -0.76 25.96
C LEU A 71 -6.67 -2.12 26.58
N SER A 72 -7.72 -2.74 27.14
CA SER A 72 -7.62 -4.08 27.75
C SER A 72 -7.22 -5.20 26.77
N PHE A 73 -7.46 -4.97 25.48
CA PHE A 73 -7.08 -5.85 24.37
C PHE A 73 -5.95 -5.26 23.50
N ALA A 74 -5.20 -4.28 24.02
CA ALA A 74 -4.04 -3.72 23.33
C ALA A 74 -3.01 -4.81 23.00
N SER A 75 -2.38 -4.68 21.84
CA SER A 75 -1.31 -5.59 21.42
C SER A 75 -0.08 -5.46 22.32
N LYS A 76 0.52 -6.61 22.61
CA LYS A 76 1.84 -6.72 23.24
C LYS A 76 2.79 -7.54 22.38
N GLU A 77 2.36 -7.83 21.15
CA GLU A 77 3.16 -8.59 20.19
C GLU A 77 4.37 -7.79 19.75
N THR A 78 5.47 -8.49 19.59
CA THR A 78 6.73 -7.95 19.06
C THR A 78 7.23 -8.85 17.95
N ASN A 79 7.95 -8.27 17.00
CA ASN A 79 8.58 -9.02 15.91
C ASN A 79 9.84 -8.29 15.44
N THR A 80 10.64 -8.94 14.61
CA THR A 80 11.79 -8.31 13.95
C THR A 80 11.34 -7.74 12.60
N TYR A 81 11.56 -6.46 12.38
CA TYR A 81 11.29 -5.76 11.12
C TYR A 81 12.55 -5.01 10.68
N ASN A 82 13.07 -5.30 9.48
CA ASN A 82 14.31 -4.73 8.95
C ASN A 82 15.49 -4.82 9.93
N GLY A 83 15.62 -5.96 10.62
CA GLY A 83 16.70 -6.23 11.59
C GLY A 83 16.56 -5.54 12.94
N GLN A 84 15.42 -4.92 13.22
CA GLN A 84 15.13 -4.27 14.51
C GLN A 84 13.92 -4.93 15.18
N ASP A 85 13.98 -5.07 16.50
CA ASP A 85 12.84 -5.53 17.29
C ASP A 85 11.84 -4.37 17.45
N VAL A 86 10.59 -4.61 17.02
CA VAL A 86 9.52 -3.63 16.99
C VAL A 86 8.26 -4.20 17.64
N GLY A 87 7.41 -3.33 18.20
CA GLY A 87 6.03 -3.71 18.53
C GLY A 87 5.22 -3.88 17.26
N VAL A 88 4.15 -4.67 17.32
CA VAL A 88 3.22 -4.86 16.19
C VAL A 88 1.82 -4.43 16.60
N MET A 89 1.15 -3.66 15.76
CA MET A 89 -0.19 -3.13 16.02
C MET A 89 -1.04 -3.09 14.75
N HIS A 90 -2.33 -3.38 14.85
CA HIS A 90 -3.31 -3.00 13.83
C HIS A 90 -3.61 -1.50 13.89
N ALA A 91 -2.64 -0.68 13.46
CA ALA A 91 -2.79 0.78 13.48
C ALA A 91 -3.56 1.34 12.28
N CYS A 92 -3.76 0.54 11.22
CA CYS A 92 -4.55 0.89 10.04
C CYS A 92 -6.00 0.34 10.07
N GLY A 93 -6.34 -0.49 11.07
CA GLY A 93 -7.70 -1.00 11.27
C GLY A 93 -8.06 -2.27 10.49
N HIS A 94 -7.08 -3.00 9.98
CA HIS A 94 -7.29 -4.25 9.23
C HIS A 94 -7.96 -5.34 10.08
N ASP A 95 -7.77 -5.34 11.40
CA ASP A 95 -8.52 -6.16 12.35
C ASP A 95 -10.04 -5.95 12.26
N ALA A 96 -10.48 -4.71 12.05
CA ALA A 96 -11.88 -4.40 11.84
C ALA A 96 -12.35 -4.85 10.43
N HIS A 97 -11.54 -4.66 9.40
CA HIS A 97 -11.87 -5.08 8.05
C HIS A 97 -12.06 -6.59 7.96
N VAL A 98 -11.14 -7.38 8.52
CA VAL A 98 -11.24 -8.85 8.60
C VAL A 98 -12.50 -9.26 9.36
N ALA A 99 -12.74 -8.68 10.54
CA ALA A 99 -13.89 -9.04 11.36
C ALA A 99 -15.23 -8.72 10.68
N ILE A 100 -15.32 -7.58 9.98
CA ILE A 100 -16.49 -7.19 9.19
C ILE A 100 -16.72 -8.20 8.06
N LEU A 101 -15.68 -8.54 7.29
CA LEU A 101 -15.81 -9.45 6.16
C LEU A 101 -16.17 -10.89 6.61
N MET A 102 -15.64 -11.35 7.74
CA MET A 102 -16.06 -12.62 8.35
C MET A 102 -17.55 -12.61 8.74
N GLY A 103 -18.04 -11.52 9.35
CA GLY A 103 -19.45 -11.37 9.71
C GLY A 103 -20.35 -11.28 8.47
N VAL A 104 -19.90 -10.61 7.40
CA VAL A 104 -20.61 -10.57 6.12
C VAL A 104 -20.69 -11.97 5.50
N ALA A 105 -19.61 -12.76 5.56
CA ALA A 105 -19.62 -14.13 5.06
C ALA A 105 -20.63 -15.01 5.81
N GLU A 106 -20.69 -14.89 7.14
CA GLU A 106 -21.66 -15.60 7.98
C GLU A 106 -23.11 -15.20 7.62
N PHE A 107 -23.39 -13.90 7.56
CA PHE A 107 -24.72 -13.40 7.19
C PHE A 107 -25.15 -13.86 5.79
N LEU A 108 -24.30 -13.67 4.78
CA LEU A 108 -24.65 -14.04 3.41
C LEU A 108 -24.82 -15.56 3.25
N THR A 109 -24.08 -16.36 4.00
CA THR A 109 -24.25 -17.82 4.02
C THR A 109 -25.62 -18.21 4.59
N SER A 110 -26.12 -17.49 5.60
CA SER A 110 -27.43 -17.77 6.21
C SER A 110 -28.61 -17.49 5.27
N VAL A 111 -28.43 -16.64 4.26
CA VAL A 111 -29.43 -16.29 3.25
C VAL A 111 -29.07 -16.79 1.85
N ARG A 112 -28.18 -17.80 1.77
CA ARG A 112 -27.61 -18.33 0.51
C ARG A 112 -28.66 -18.59 -0.57
N ASP A 113 -29.78 -19.23 -0.22
CA ASP A 113 -30.81 -19.64 -1.18
C ASP A 113 -31.56 -18.45 -1.82
N GLU A 114 -31.49 -17.29 -1.17
CA GLU A 114 -32.09 -16.05 -1.65
C GLU A 114 -31.15 -15.26 -2.55
N LEU A 115 -29.83 -15.52 -2.47
CA LEU A 115 -28.81 -14.78 -3.21
C LEU A 115 -28.83 -15.13 -4.69
N SER A 116 -28.75 -14.09 -5.54
CA SER A 116 -28.51 -14.22 -6.97
C SER A 116 -27.03 -14.04 -7.27
N GLY A 117 -26.42 -15.01 -7.95
CA GLY A 117 -25.00 -15.00 -8.29
C GLY A 117 -24.11 -15.60 -7.20
N SER A 118 -22.89 -15.12 -7.11
CA SER A 118 -21.87 -15.64 -6.19
C SER A 118 -21.14 -14.50 -5.49
N VAL A 119 -20.61 -14.78 -4.30
CA VAL A 119 -19.75 -13.83 -3.59
C VAL A 119 -18.37 -14.45 -3.38
N MET A 120 -17.33 -13.73 -3.80
CA MET A 120 -15.93 -14.07 -3.54
C MET A 120 -15.43 -13.24 -2.37
N PHE A 121 -15.03 -13.88 -1.30
CA PHE A 121 -14.40 -13.24 -0.14
C PHE A 121 -12.89 -13.31 -0.31
N ILE A 122 -12.22 -12.15 -0.29
CA ILE A 122 -10.77 -12.01 -0.46
C ILE A 122 -10.19 -11.41 0.82
N PHE A 123 -9.37 -12.19 1.50
CA PHE A 123 -8.57 -11.73 2.65
C PHE A 123 -7.14 -11.59 2.17
N GLN A 124 -6.76 -10.34 1.94
CA GLN A 124 -5.48 -9.97 1.31
C GLN A 124 -4.39 -9.82 2.37
N PRO A 125 -3.21 -10.46 2.20
CA PRO A 125 -2.04 -10.21 3.02
C PRO A 125 -1.26 -8.98 2.54
N ALA A 126 -0.30 -8.52 3.35
CA ALA A 126 0.75 -7.57 2.99
C ALA A 126 0.26 -6.33 2.23
N GLU A 127 -0.80 -5.69 2.73
CA GLU A 127 -1.31 -4.44 2.16
C GLU A 127 -0.37 -3.28 2.44
N GLU A 128 0.26 -3.26 3.60
CA GLU A 128 1.20 -2.22 4.05
C GLU A 128 2.61 -2.34 3.40
N GLY A 129 2.77 -3.33 2.52
CA GLY A 129 4.00 -3.63 1.80
C GLY A 129 4.67 -4.92 2.26
N ALA A 130 5.17 -5.69 1.30
CA ALA A 130 5.90 -6.92 1.58
C ALA A 130 7.27 -6.62 2.22
N PRO A 131 7.82 -7.55 3.03
CA PRO A 131 9.20 -7.45 3.51
C PRO A 131 10.20 -7.30 2.36
N THR A 132 11.30 -6.59 2.61
CA THR A 132 12.34 -6.35 1.59
C THR A 132 12.80 -7.65 0.91
N GLY A 133 12.70 -7.69 -0.40
CA GLY A 133 13.10 -8.85 -1.22
C GLY A 133 12.02 -9.93 -1.37
N GLU A 134 10.83 -9.73 -0.79
CA GLU A 134 9.67 -10.61 -0.98
C GLU A 134 8.63 -9.93 -1.89
N GLY A 135 7.89 -10.72 -2.66
CA GLY A 135 6.64 -10.28 -3.27
C GLY A 135 5.48 -10.41 -2.28
N GLY A 136 4.39 -9.68 -2.49
CA GLY A 136 3.22 -9.78 -1.61
C GLY A 136 2.00 -9.01 -2.10
N GLY A 137 1.01 -8.93 -1.23
CA GLY A 137 -0.17 -8.12 -1.42
C GLY A 137 -1.06 -8.54 -2.60
N ALA A 138 -1.89 -7.61 -3.04
CA ALA A 138 -2.85 -7.84 -4.13
C ALA A 138 -2.15 -8.21 -5.44
N LYS A 139 -0.97 -7.64 -5.71
CA LYS A 139 -0.22 -7.92 -6.93
C LYS A 139 0.14 -9.41 -7.03
N LEU A 140 0.75 -9.96 -5.98
CA LEU A 140 1.13 -11.38 -5.96
C LEU A 140 -0.11 -12.29 -5.98
N MET A 141 -1.20 -11.92 -5.30
CA MET A 141 -2.47 -12.67 -5.40
C MET A 141 -2.97 -12.76 -6.85
N LEU A 142 -2.85 -11.68 -7.63
CA LEU A 142 -3.24 -11.66 -9.04
C LEU A 142 -2.28 -12.48 -9.91
N GLU A 143 -0.98 -12.38 -9.67
CA GLU A 143 0.05 -13.17 -10.37
C GLU A 143 -0.12 -14.68 -10.11
N GLU A 144 -0.56 -15.07 -8.91
CA GLU A 144 -0.92 -16.45 -8.55
C GLU A 144 -2.31 -16.87 -9.05
N GLY A 145 -2.99 -16.05 -9.85
CA GLY A 145 -4.17 -16.43 -10.62
C GLY A 145 -5.45 -16.56 -9.80
N ILE A 146 -5.69 -15.70 -8.81
CA ILE A 146 -6.95 -15.76 -8.05
C ILE A 146 -8.19 -15.60 -8.93
N TRP A 147 -8.06 -15.00 -10.11
CA TRP A 147 -9.13 -14.73 -11.06
C TRP A 147 -9.13 -15.62 -12.30
N GLU A 148 -8.21 -16.55 -12.43
CA GLU A 148 -8.14 -17.42 -13.63
C GLU A 148 -9.41 -18.27 -13.84
N SER A 149 -9.97 -18.80 -12.75
CA SER A 149 -11.15 -19.67 -12.82
C SER A 149 -12.47 -18.93 -12.53
N ASN A 150 -12.41 -17.82 -11.79
CA ASN A 150 -13.58 -17.12 -11.25
C ASN A 150 -13.31 -15.62 -11.15
N LYS A 151 -13.30 -14.94 -12.29
CA LYS A 151 -13.15 -13.48 -12.32
C LYS A 151 -14.44 -12.81 -11.86
N PRO A 152 -14.43 -11.98 -10.80
CA PRO A 152 -15.61 -11.25 -10.38
C PRO A 152 -16.00 -10.15 -11.38
N ASP A 153 -17.31 -9.87 -11.48
CA ASP A 153 -17.82 -8.76 -12.30
C ASP A 153 -17.51 -7.40 -11.66
N VAL A 154 -17.52 -7.36 -10.33
CA VAL A 154 -17.23 -6.17 -9.54
C VAL A 154 -16.52 -6.56 -8.24
N ILE A 155 -15.74 -5.62 -7.68
CA ILE A 155 -15.11 -5.77 -6.37
C ILE A 155 -15.40 -4.55 -5.50
N PHE A 156 -15.63 -4.80 -4.21
CA PHE A 156 -15.78 -3.77 -3.18
C PHE A 156 -14.78 -4.02 -2.05
N GLY A 157 -14.25 -2.93 -1.52
CA GLY A 157 -13.50 -2.87 -0.27
C GLY A 157 -13.99 -1.69 0.55
N LEU A 158 -13.90 -1.79 1.86
CA LEU A 158 -14.07 -0.67 2.76
C LEU A 158 -12.77 -0.41 3.50
N HIS A 159 -12.59 0.83 3.94
CA HIS A 159 -11.51 1.18 4.86
C HIS A 159 -12.06 2.01 6.01
N VAL A 160 -11.76 1.60 7.26
CA VAL A 160 -12.07 2.41 8.43
C VAL A 160 -11.18 3.65 8.46
N THR A 161 -11.71 4.77 8.90
CA THR A 161 -10.97 6.03 8.93
C THR A 161 -11.33 6.85 10.18
N ASN A 162 -10.53 7.84 10.48
CA ASN A 162 -10.74 8.80 11.56
C ASN A 162 -11.85 9.79 11.18
N ALA A 163 -13.09 9.32 11.22
CA ALA A 163 -14.29 10.11 10.92
C ALA A 163 -15.35 9.93 12.02
N PRO A 164 -16.29 10.85 12.18
CA PRO A 164 -17.43 10.68 13.07
C PRO A 164 -18.23 9.42 12.74
N HIS A 165 -18.81 8.79 13.75
CA HIS A 165 -19.66 7.61 13.58
C HIS A 165 -20.85 7.90 12.66
N GLY A 166 -21.25 6.91 11.87
CA GLY A 166 -22.38 7.00 10.95
C GLY A 166 -22.10 7.75 9.65
N ILE A 167 -20.83 8.05 9.35
CA ILE A 167 -20.42 8.63 8.07
C ILE A 167 -19.82 7.54 7.19
N ILE A 168 -20.27 7.50 5.93
CA ILE A 168 -19.64 6.72 4.86
C ILE A 168 -19.12 7.71 3.81
N GLY A 169 -17.79 7.79 3.68
CA GLY A 169 -17.13 8.58 2.64
C GLY A 169 -16.99 7.76 1.35
N TYR A 170 -17.28 8.36 0.22
CA TYR A 170 -17.06 7.78 -1.11
C TYR A 170 -16.63 8.87 -2.10
N ARG A 171 -16.03 8.43 -3.20
CA ARG A 171 -15.70 9.31 -4.32
C ARG A 171 -15.69 8.49 -5.61
N GLU A 172 -16.26 9.05 -6.67
CA GLU A 172 -16.14 8.53 -8.02
C GLU A 172 -14.77 8.85 -8.61
N GLY A 173 -14.28 8.00 -9.49
CA GLY A 173 -12.96 8.18 -10.11
C GLY A 173 -11.82 7.93 -9.15
N ALA A 174 -10.76 8.69 -9.26
CA ALA A 174 -9.58 8.57 -8.42
C ALA A 174 -9.88 8.90 -6.96
N PHE A 175 -9.83 7.91 -6.08
CA PHE A 175 -10.19 8.02 -4.65
C PHE A 175 -8.96 8.13 -3.75
N MET A 176 -8.01 7.20 -3.87
CA MET A 176 -6.74 7.25 -3.16
C MET A 176 -5.59 7.37 -4.15
N ALA A 177 -4.57 8.13 -3.79
CA ALA A 177 -3.41 8.36 -4.64
C ALA A 177 -2.63 7.08 -4.90
N ALA A 178 -1.99 7.00 -6.07
CA ALA A 178 -0.90 6.07 -6.28
C ALA A 178 0.21 6.31 -5.25
N SER A 179 0.88 5.26 -4.85
CA SER A 179 1.99 5.30 -3.90
C SER A 179 3.23 4.69 -4.54
N ASP A 180 4.25 5.54 -4.75
CA ASP A 180 5.53 5.13 -5.30
C ASP A 180 6.65 5.56 -4.37
N ALA A 181 7.58 4.65 -4.09
CA ALA A 181 8.87 4.98 -3.50
C ALA A 181 9.90 5.24 -4.60
N TRP A 182 10.93 6.03 -4.29
CA TRP A 182 12.06 6.25 -5.18
C TRP A 182 13.38 6.29 -4.38
N LYS A 183 14.46 5.88 -5.06
CA LYS A 183 15.83 5.96 -4.51
C LYS A 183 16.81 6.42 -5.57
N PHE A 184 17.67 7.34 -5.20
CA PHE A 184 18.84 7.79 -5.98
C PHE A 184 20.11 7.49 -5.22
N THR A 185 21.06 6.83 -5.87
CA THR A 185 22.42 6.60 -5.34
C THR A 185 23.40 7.41 -6.18
N ILE A 186 23.87 8.51 -5.63
CA ILE A 186 24.77 9.47 -6.28
C ILE A 186 26.20 9.07 -5.96
N LYS A 187 27.01 8.83 -6.99
CA LYS A 187 28.41 8.41 -6.85
C LYS A 187 29.33 9.52 -7.37
N GLY A 188 30.19 9.98 -6.49
CA GLY A 188 31.19 10.99 -6.76
C GLY A 188 32.61 10.48 -6.54
N ARG A 189 33.46 11.35 -6.03
CA ARG A 189 34.84 11.01 -5.66
C ARG A 189 35.22 11.69 -4.34
N GLN A 190 35.63 10.87 -3.37
CA GLN A 190 36.04 11.31 -2.04
C GLN A 190 37.28 12.21 -2.08
N ALA A 191 37.32 13.21 -1.19
CA ALA A 191 38.53 14.03 -0.94
C ALA A 191 38.51 14.62 0.48
N HIS A 192 39.62 15.21 0.86
CA HIS A 192 39.69 16.00 2.09
C HIS A 192 38.81 17.27 1.97
N GLY A 193 38.03 17.58 2.99
CA GLY A 193 37.11 18.72 2.97
C GLY A 193 37.75 20.09 2.73
N SER A 194 39.06 20.24 2.95
CA SER A 194 39.81 21.48 2.67
C SER A 194 40.35 21.57 1.24
N THR A 195 40.25 20.49 0.45
CA THR A 195 40.68 20.44 -0.97
C THR A 195 39.52 19.98 -1.87
N PRO A 196 38.37 20.69 -1.88
CA PRO A 196 37.17 20.24 -2.59
C PRO A 196 37.37 20.14 -4.12
N TRP A 197 38.33 20.84 -4.69
CA TRP A 197 38.69 20.76 -6.11
C TRP A 197 39.29 19.40 -6.52
N ASP A 198 39.72 18.56 -5.57
CA ASP A 198 40.16 17.20 -5.81
C ASP A 198 38.99 16.17 -5.77
N SER A 199 37.80 16.64 -5.44
CA SER A 199 36.60 15.79 -5.30
C SER A 199 35.70 15.83 -6.52
N ILE A 200 34.72 14.95 -6.52
CA ILE A 200 33.42 15.10 -7.17
C ILE A 200 32.38 14.98 -6.05
N ASP A 201 31.84 16.09 -5.61
CA ASP A 201 31.08 16.17 -4.36
C ASP A 201 29.60 15.68 -4.53
N PRO A 202 29.25 14.45 -4.12
CA PRO A 202 27.90 13.94 -4.26
C PRO A 202 26.90 14.59 -3.30
N VAL A 203 27.37 15.24 -2.22
CA VAL A 203 26.51 15.96 -1.26
C VAL A 203 25.92 17.20 -1.93
N MET A 204 26.78 17.97 -2.64
CA MET A 204 26.31 19.15 -3.37
C MET A 204 25.39 18.77 -4.55
N VAL A 205 25.67 17.65 -5.21
CA VAL A 205 24.79 17.10 -6.25
C VAL A 205 23.44 16.71 -5.67
N ALA A 206 23.40 16.05 -4.50
CA ALA A 206 22.16 15.65 -3.82
C ALA A 206 21.29 16.88 -3.47
N PHE A 207 21.87 17.96 -2.94
CA PHE A 207 21.14 19.19 -2.66
C PHE A 207 20.55 19.82 -3.92
N GLN A 208 21.29 19.83 -5.03
CA GLN A 208 20.79 20.34 -6.30
C GLN A 208 19.66 19.48 -6.87
N ILE A 209 19.80 18.15 -6.84
CA ILE A 209 18.73 17.23 -7.26
C ILE A 209 17.50 17.45 -6.37
N GLY A 210 17.66 17.46 -5.04
CA GLY A 210 16.56 17.64 -4.09
C GLY A 210 15.77 18.93 -4.34
N ASN A 211 16.43 20.04 -4.61
CA ASN A 211 15.80 21.31 -4.96
C ASN A 211 15.09 21.23 -6.33
N ASN A 212 15.77 20.69 -7.33
CA ASN A 212 15.25 20.68 -8.69
C ASN A 212 14.04 19.77 -8.86
N ILE A 213 13.96 18.60 -8.21
CA ILE A 213 12.77 17.73 -8.31
C ILE A 213 11.52 18.40 -7.74
N GLN A 214 11.63 19.34 -6.79
CA GLN A 214 10.48 20.12 -6.31
C GLN A 214 9.91 21.04 -7.40
N THR A 215 10.72 21.43 -8.36
CA THR A 215 10.25 22.26 -9.49
C THR A 215 9.33 21.51 -10.45
N ILE A 216 9.34 20.18 -10.45
CA ILE A 216 8.43 19.38 -11.25
C ILE A 216 6.99 19.70 -10.88
N VAL A 217 6.65 19.60 -9.61
CA VAL A 217 5.29 19.88 -9.12
C VAL A 217 4.92 21.34 -9.36
N SER A 218 5.82 22.27 -9.05
CA SER A 218 5.52 23.71 -9.09
C SER A 218 5.59 24.34 -10.46
N ARG A 219 6.27 23.74 -11.47
CA ARG A 219 6.54 24.37 -12.77
C ARG A 219 6.22 23.51 -13.99
N LYS A 220 6.08 22.18 -13.83
CA LYS A 220 5.92 21.28 -14.97
C LYS A 220 4.58 20.53 -14.98
N LEU A 221 3.84 20.54 -13.87
CA LEU A 221 2.53 19.91 -13.75
C LEU A 221 1.41 20.93 -13.72
N ASN A 222 0.27 20.56 -14.33
CA ASN A 222 -0.96 21.32 -14.20
C ASN A 222 -1.73 20.84 -12.96
N LEU A 223 -1.49 21.48 -11.83
CA LEU A 223 -2.11 21.12 -10.54
C LEU A 223 -3.62 21.43 -10.49
N THR A 224 -4.15 22.15 -11.49
CA THR A 224 -5.61 22.39 -11.58
C THR A 224 -6.35 21.19 -12.14
N GLU A 225 -5.66 20.29 -12.84
CA GLU A 225 -6.22 19.04 -13.37
C GLU A 225 -6.12 17.92 -12.36
N SER A 226 -4.94 17.71 -11.77
CA SER A 226 -4.72 16.64 -10.79
C SER A 226 -3.59 17.00 -9.83
N PRO A 227 -3.78 16.77 -8.53
CA PRO A 227 -2.73 16.99 -7.54
C PRO A 227 -1.62 15.95 -7.64
N ALA A 228 -0.40 16.37 -7.28
CA ALA A 228 0.76 15.51 -7.15
C ALA A 228 1.67 15.97 -6.01
N VAL A 229 2.36 15.01 -5.39
CA VAL A 229 3.34 15.27 -4.33
C VAL A 229 4.62 14.50 -4.63
N ILE A 230 5.76 15.18 -4.47
CA ILE A 230 7.10 14.57 -4.46
C ILE A 230 7.77 14.99 -3.16
N SER A 231 8.13 14.02 -2.33
CA SER A 231 8.83 14.25 -1.06
C SER A 231 10.17 13.57 -1.04
N VAL A 232 11.20 14.28 -0.53
CA VAL A 232 12.45 13.68 -0.10
C VAL A 232 12.26 13.26 1.36
N GLY A 233 12.34 11.98 1.64
CA GLY A 233 12.15 11.41 2.97
C GLY A 233 13.46 11.29 3.75
N SER A 234 14.56 10.96 3.07
CA SER A 234 15.88 10.84 3.67
C SER A 234 17.02 11.18 2.70
N ILE A 235 18.14 11.64 3.27
CA ILE A 235 19.40 11.83 2.57
C ILE A 235 20.50 11.32 3.50
N HIS A 236 21.29 10.35 3.03
CA HIS A 236 22.37 9.74 3.80
C HIS A 236 23.68 9.78 3.04
N GLY A 237 24.75 10.26 3.70
CA GLY A 237 26.08 10.27 3.13
C GLY A 237 27.09 10.99 4.03
N GLY A 238 28.35 10.53 3.95
CA GLY A 238 29.43 11.05 4.77
C GLY A 238 29.45 10.48 6.19
N VAL A 239 30.64 10.45 6.77
CA VAL A 239 30.90 9.92 8.13
C VAL A 239 31.62 10.93 9.03
N ARG A 240 32.22 12.00 8.46
CA ARG A 240 32.99 12.97 9.20
C ARG A 240 33.02 14.34 8.50
N SER A 241 32.96 15.40 9.27
CA SER A 241 32.82 16.78 8.78
C SER A 241 33.97 17.29 7.87
N ASN A 242 35.17 16.68 7.92
CA ASN A 242 36.30 17.07 7.10
C ASN A 242 36.58 16.09 5.93
N ILE A 243 35.63 15.27 5.57
CA ILE A 243 35.72 14.33 4.44
C ILE A 243 34.51 14.53 3.54
N ILE A 244 34.73 14.83 2.26
CA ILE A 244 33.73 14.76 1.23
C ILE A 244 33.56 13.28 0.88
N PRO A 245 32.35 12.71 0.99
CA PRO A 245 32.12 11.29 0.73
C PRO A 245 32.20 10.96 -0.77
N ASP A 246 32.24 9.68 -1.09
CA ASP A 246 32.15 9.18 -2.47
C ASP A 246 30.73 8.79 -2.89
N VAL A 247 29.81 8.59 -1.91
CA VAL A 247 28.43 8.19 -2.17
C VAL A 247 27.46 8.97 -1.27
N VAL A 248 26.32 9.36 -1.85
CA VAL A 248 25.13 9.86 -1.14
C VAL A 248 23.90 9.12 -1.65
N GLU A 249 23.07 8.66 -0.75
CA GLU A 249 21.78 8.08 -1.05
C GLU A 249 20.65 9.05 -0.69
N MET A 250 19.65 9.13 -1.55
CA MET A 250 18.41 9.89 -1.35
C MET A 250 17.24 8.98 -1.59
N GLU A 251 16.24 9.06 -0.72
CA GLU A 251 14.99 8.28 -0.84
C GLU A 251 13.78 9.15 -0.57
N GLY A 252 12.64 8.76 -1.13
CA GLY A 252 11.42 9.47 -0.89
C GLY A 252 10.20 8.83 -1.50
N THR A 253 9.13 9.60 -1.57
CA THR A 253 7.83 9.12 -2.03
C THR A 253 7.18 10.05 -3.03
N ILE A 254 6.35 9.47 -3.90
CA ILE A 254 5.51 10.18 -4.86
C ILE A 254 4.06 9.77 -4.62
N ARG A 255 3.16 10.74 -4.74
CA ARG A 255 1.70 10.53 -4.72
C ARG A 255 1.08 11.22 -5.92
N THR A 256 0.26 10.48 -6.68
CA THR A 256 -0.44 11.01 -7.87
C THR A 256 -1.84 10.43 -7.95
N PHE A 257 -2.74 11.14 -8.64
CA PHE A 257 -4.12 10.70 -8.92
C PHE A 257 -4.37 10.44 -10.41
N ASP A 258 -3.36 10.67 -11.23
CA ASP A 258 -3.43 10.49 -12.68
C ASP A 258 -2.22 9.70 -13.19
N PRO A 259 -2.41 8.60 -13.94
CA PRO A 259 -1.31 7.78 -14.45
C PRO A 259 -0.37 8.53 -15.42
N ALA A 260 -0.89 9.45 -16.23
CA ALA A 260 -0.05 10.20 -17.18
C ALA A 260 0.84 11.21 -16.45
N ILE A 261 0.32 11.84 -15.40
CA ILE A 261 1.10 12.70 -14.50
C ILE A 261 2.18 11.90 -13.78
N ARG A 262 1.86 10.69 -13.32
CA ARG A 262 2.82 9.78 -12.69
C ARG A 262 3.99 9.47 -13.61
N GLU A 263 3.73 9.07 -14.84
CA GLU A 263 4.78 8.78 -15.84
C GLU A 263 5.60 10.02 -16.16
N LYS A 264 4.96 11.18 -16.31
CA LYS A 264 5.67 12.44 -16.52
C LYS A 264 6.63 12.76 -15.37
N ILE A 265 6.20 12.57 -14.12
CA ILE A 265 7.06 12.75 -12.94
C ILE A 265 8.27 11.82 -13.01
N PHE A 266 8.09 10.56 -13.36
CA PHE A 266 9.20 9.60 -13.46
C PHE A 266 10.24 10.02 -14.50
N VAL A 267 9.80 10.44 -15.69
CA VAL A 267 10.69 10.94 -16.75
C VAL A 267 11.44 12.19 -16.27
N GLU A 268 10.76 13.15 -15.68
CA GLU A 268 11.35 14.41 -15.23
C GLU A 268 12.33 14.21 -14.06
N MET A 269 12.00 13.34 -13.09
CA MET A 269 12.90 13.02 -11.97
C MET A 269 14.18 12.36 -12.46
N ARG A 270 14.07 11.39 -13.36
CA ARG A 270 15.24 10.74 -13.98
C ARG A 270 16.10 11.75 -14.71
N THR A 271 15.50 12.56 -15.57
CA THR A 271 16.20 13.59 -16.35
C THR A 271 16.96 14.57 -15.43
N ILE A 272 16.30 15.05 -14.37
CA ILE A 272 16.92 15.98 -13.40
C ILE A 272 18.10 15.29 -12.69
N ALA A 273 17.91 14.07 -12.21
CA ALA A 273 18.96 13.35 -11.49
C ALA A 273 20.18 13.11 -12.36
N GLU A 274 20.00 12.56 -13.56
CA GLU A 274 21.08 12.22 -14.50
C GLU A 274 21.81 13.47 -15.01
N THR A 275 21.08 14.52 -15.42
CA THR A 275 21.71 15.74 -15.93
C THR A 275 22.43 16.52 -14.84
N THR A 276 21.88 16.59 -13.62
CA THR A 276 22.54 17.27 -12.49
C THR A 276 23.82 16.54 -12.08
N ALA A 277 23.79 15.21 -12.00
CA ALA A 277 24.97 14.40 -11.71
C ALA A 277 26.04 14.57 -12.79
N ALA A 278 25.67 14.47 -14.06
CA ALA A 278 26.59 14.63 -15.20
C ALA A 278 27.23 16.01 -15.25
N MET A 279 26.49 17.08 -14.94
CA MET A 279 27.02 18.46 -14.89
C MET A 279 28.16 18.60 -13.86
N ALA A 280 28.11 17.85 -12.76
CA ALA A 280 29.15 17.83 -11.72
C ALA A 280 30.24 16.78 -11.96
N GLY A 281 30.17 15.99 -13.02
CA GLY A 281 31.06 14.86 -13.26
C GLY A 281 30.78 13.64 -12.38
N ALA A 282 29.65 13.62 -11.68
CA ALA A 282 29.15 12.50 -10.89
C ALA A 282 28.30 11.53 -11.75
N THR A 283 27.96 10.37 -11.18
CA THR A 283 26.96 9.45 -11.74
C THR A 283 25.83 9.24 -10.74
N VAL A 284 24.66 8.83 -11.23
CA VAL A 284 23.51 8.51 -10.37
C VAL A 284 22.85 7.23 -10.84
N GLU A 285 22.55 6.35 -9.91
CA GLU A 285 21.68 5.20 -10.10
C GLU A 285 20.27 5.60 -9.67
N VAL A 286 19.28 5.37 -10.55
CA VAL A 286 17.90 5.80 -10.36
C VAL A 286 17.00 4.57 -10.28
N LEU A 287 16.49 4.27 -9.09
CA LEU A 287 15.44 3.30 -8.85
C LEU A 287 14.11 4.05 -8.74
N LEU A 288 13.25 3.91 -9.75
CA LEU A 288 11.99 4.65 -9.87
C LEU A 288 11.00 3.87 -10.76
N PRO A 289 9.99 3.24 -10.19
CA PRO A 289 9.75 3.12 -8.74
C PRO A 289 10.81 2.23 -8.06
N ASN A 290 10.97 2.39 -6.74
CA ASN A 290 11.82 1.57 -5.89
C ASN A 290 10.95 0.61 -5.07
N GLY A 291 10.98 -0.69 -5.40
CA GLY A 291 10.15 -1.72 -4.77
C GLY A 291 8.70 -1.74 -5.25
N ASP A 292 7.83 -2.24 -4.40
CA ASP A 292 6.40 -2.33 -4.68
C ASP A 292 5.75 -0.95 -4.75
N ASN A 293 4.78 -0.84 -5.63
CA ASN A 293 4.02 0.38 -5.85
C ASN A 293 2.53 0.08 -5.95
N TYR A 294 1.71 1.06 -5.60
CA TYR A 294 0.26 0.97 -5.72
C TYR A 294 -0.24 1.94 -6.77
N PRO A 295 -1.08 1.47 -7.72
CA PRO A 295 -1.77 2.36 -8.64
C PRO A 295 -2.81 3.21 -7.91
N VAL A 296 -3.34 4.21 -8.59
CA VAL A 296 -4.50 4.98 -8.10
C VAL A 296 -5.66 4.03 -7.80
N THR A 297 -6.24 4.14 -6.60
CA THR A 297 -7.52 3.49 -6.32
C THR A 297 -8.61 4.22 -7.09
N PHE A 298 -9.15 3.57 -8.12
CA PHE A 298 -10.13 4.16 -9.01
C PHE A 298 -11.50 3.49 -8.83
N ASN A 299 -12.50 4.28 -8.40
CA ASN A 299 -13.86 3.83 -8.26
C ASN A 299 -14.63 4.06 -9.57
N ASN A 300 -15.22 3.00 -10.12
CA ASN A 300 -16.07 3.09 -11.30
C ASN A 300 -17.28 3.99 -10.99
N ALA A 301 -17.50 5.05 -11.79
CA ALA A 301 -18.53 6.04 -11.52
C ALA A 301 -19.95 5.43 -11.57
N ASP A 302 -20.25 4.63 -12.60
CA ASP A 302 -21.58 4.02 -12.76
C ASP A 302 -21.88 3.06 -11.60
N LEU A 303 -20.92 2.23 -11.20
CA LEU A 303 -21.07 1.33 -10.07
C LEU A 303 -21.25 2.12 -8.76
N THR A 304 -20.47 3.18 -8.55
CA THR A 304 -20.61 4.05 -7.39
C THR A 304 -22.01 4.64 -7.30
N GLN A 305 -22.54 5.18 -8.39
CA GLN A 305 -23.90 5.71 -8.44
C GLN A 305 -24.97 4.64 -8.14
N ARG A 306 -24.77 3.40 -8.62
CA ARG A 306 -25.71 2.30 -8.37
C ARG A 306 -25.77 1.87 -6.91
N VAL A 307 -24.66 1.96 -6.15
CA VAL A 307 -24.64 1.57 -4.73
C VAL A 307 -25.03 2.70 -3.77
N LEU A 308 -25.02 3.96 -4.21
CA LEU A 308 -25.36 5.11 -3.37
C LEU A 308 -26.70 5.03 -2.65
N PRO A 309 -27.81 4.58 -3.27
CA PRO A 309 -29.08 4.43 -2.56
C PRO A 309 -28.96 3.48 -1.36
N THR A 310 -28.22 2.38 -1.51
CA THR A 310 -27.98 1.42 -0.43
C THR A 310 -27.16 2.05 0.69
N LEU A 311 -26.08 2.76 0.36
CA LEU A 311 -25.26 3.45 1.37
C LEU A 311 -26.06 4.50 2.16
N ARG A 312 -26.90 5.29 1.46
CA ARG A 312 -27.80 6.27 2.09
C ARG A 312 -28.80 5.62 3.04
N ASN A 313 -29.37 4.48 2.65
CA ASN A 313 -30.27 3.75 3.53
C ASN A 313 -29.60 3.27 4.81
N VAL A 314 -28.32 2.84 4.74
CA VAL A 314 -27.56 2.40 5.91
C VAL A 314 -27.30 3.54 6.88
N VAL A 315 -26.99 4.75 6.41
CA VAL A 315 -26.70 5.91 7.27
C VAL A 315 -27.91 6.79 7.56
N GLY A 316 -29.08 6.47 7.04
CA GLY A 316 -30.36 7.16 7.35
C GLY A 316 -30.51 8.52 6.67
N LYS A 317 -29.96 8.71 5.47
CA LYS A 317 -30.08 9.97 4.69
C LYS A 317 -30.56 9.72 3.26
#